data_a4895fc8ef56522ae0dbd765b3c9d33d
#
_entry.id   a4895fc8ef56522ae0dbd765b3c9d33d
#
_cell.length_a   1.000
_cell.length_b   1.000
_cell.length_c   1.000
_cell.angle_alpha   90.00
_cell.angle_beta   90.00
_cell.angle_gamma   90.00
#
_symmetry.space_group_name_H-M   'P 1'
#
loop_
_entity.id
_entity.type
_entity.pdbx_description
1 polymer ?
#
loop_
_entity_poly.entity_id
_entity_poly.type
_entity_poly.pdbx_seq_one_letter_code
_entity_poly.pdbx_strand_id
1 'polypeptide(L)' 'MSIITMNIPDLSGATDVDVVEVLVKDGDTVNEGDSLLVLETDKASMEVPATQSGTVVSMKIKEGDQVNEGDLMLELETC' A
#
# COMPACT_ATOMS: atom_id res chain seq x y z
N MET A 1 -16.51 -13.70 -2.95
CA MET A 1 -15.29 -12.93 -3.25
C MET A 1 -15.63 -11.47 -3.39
N SER A 2 -14.85 -10.61 -2.78
CA SER A 2 -15.08 -9.17 -2.81
C SER A 2 -13.80 -8.46 -3.13
N ILE A 3 -13.92 -7.33 -3.82
CA ILE A 3 -12.77 -6.49 -4.08
C ILE A 3 -12.87 -5.28 -3.15
N ILE A 4 -11.81 -5.06 -2.39
CA ILE A 4 -11.72 -3.92 -1.51
C ILE A 4 -10.60 -3.02 -2.00
N THR A 5 -10.69 -1.76 -1.67
CA THR A 5 -9.61 -0.82 -1.98
C THR A 5 -8.81 -0.60 -0.71
N MET A 6 -7.50 -0.51 -0.87
CA MET A 6 -6.62 -0.13 0.23
C MET A 6 -6.04 1.23 -0.10
N ASN A 7 -6.09 2.10 0.87
CA ASN A 7 -5.63 3.47 0.71
C ASN A 7 -4.43 3.72 1.61
N ILE A 8 -3.68 4.75 1.27
CA ILE A 8 -2.54 5.15 2.09
C ILE A 8 -3.06 5.53 3.47
N PRO A 9 -2.50 4.95 4.54
CA PRO A 9 -2.99 5.19 5.89
C PRO A 9 -2.67 6.60 6.37
N ASP A 10 -3.23 6.93 7.52
CA ASP A 10 -2.95 8.20 8.17
C ASP A 10 -1.46 8.27 8.51
N LEU A 11 -0.80 9.29 8.01
CA LEU A 11 0.62 9.48 8.18
C LEU A 11 0.92 10.66 9.10
N SER A 12 -0.02 11.00 9.98
CA SER A 12 0.12 12.08 10.95
C SER A 12 0.39 13.43 10.29
N GLY A 13 -0.29 13.66 9.16
CA GLY A 13 -0.16 14.93 8.45
C GLY A 13 1.05 15.02 7.53
N ALA A 14 1.79 13.94 7.36
CA ALA A 14 2.92 13.92 6.45
C ALA A 14 2.44 14.13 5.01
N THR A 15 3.20 14.92 4.26
CA THR A 15 2.92 15.16 2.85
C THR A 15 4.15 14.79 2.04
N ASP A 16 3.97 14.69 0.72
CA ASP A 16 5.07 14.36 -0.19
C ASP A 16 5.77 13.06 0.23
N VAL A 17 4.95 12.04 0.48
CA VAL A 17 5.45 10.74 0.88
C VAL A 17 5.95 10.00 -0.36
N ASP A 18 7.16 9.50 -0.30
CA ASP A 18 7.76 8.77 -1.43
C ASP A 18 7.54 7.28 -1.25
N VAL A 19 7.20 6.60 -2.34
CA VAL A 19 7.15 5.14 -2.36
C VAL A 19 8.56 4.65 -2.66
N VAL A 20 9.22 4.13 -1.63
CA VAL A 20 10.61 3.69 -1.74
C VAL A 20 10.70 2.31 -2.36
N GLU A 21 9.79 1.44 -1.97
CA GLU A 21 9.81 0.06 -2.43
C GLU A 21 8.39 -0.50 -2.43
N VAL A 22 8.08 -1.30 -3.45
CA VAL A 22 6.82 -2.02 -3.53
C VAL A 22 7.16 -3.50 -3.41
N LEU A 23 6.60 -4.14 -2.40
CA LEU A 23 6.95 -5.53 -2.05
C LEU A 23 6.03 -6.55 -2.70
N VAL A 24 4.96 -6.10 -3.33
CA VAL A 24 3.99 -6.99 -3.99
C VAL A 24 3.67 -6.43 -5.37
N LYS A 25 3.04 -7.26 -6.18
CA LYS A 25 2.66 -6.87 -7.54
C LYS A 25 1.31 -7.47 -7.87
N ASP A 26 0.75 -7.10 -9.01
CA ASP A 26 -0.52 -7.63 -9.49
C ASP A 26 -0.45 -9.15 -9.50
N GLY A 27 -1.44 -9.78 -8.92
CA GLY A 27 -1.52 -11.23 -8.87
C GLY A 27 -0.90 -11.87 -7.64
N ASP A 28 -0.18 -11.11 -6.83
CA ASP A 28 0.42 -11.67 -5.62
C ASP A 28 -0.64 -11.93 -4.56
N THR A 29 -0.43 -13.00 -3.80
CA THR A 29 -1.28 -13.31 -2.65
C THR A 29 -0.60 -12.78 -1.40
N VAL A 30 -1.38 -12.10 -0.56
CA VAL A 30 -0.87 -11.52 0.68
C VAL A 30 -1.71 -11.99 1.84
N ASN A 31 -1.10 -11.98 3.02
CA ASN A 31 -1.81 -12.27 4.27
C ASN A 31 -1.89 -11.01 5.10
N GLU A 32 -2.89 -10.97 5.97
CA GLU A 32 -3.02 -9.84 6.88
C GLU A 32 -1.71 -9.66 7.65
N GLY A 33 -1.22 -8.42 7.69
CA GLY A 33 0.02 -8.11 8.36
C GLY A 33 1.26 -8.14 7.47
N ASP A 34 1.14 -8.70 6.27
CA ASP A 34 2.27 -8.68 5.34
C ASP A 34 2.55 -7.25 4.89
N SER A 35 3.83 -6.90 4.79
CA SER A 35 4.22 -5.58 4.31
C SER A 35 3.96 -5.49 2.80
N LEU A 36 3.25 -4.48 2.39
CA LEU A 36 2.90 -4.29 0.98
C LEU A 36 3.86 -3.36 0.29
N LEU A 37 4.26 -2.31 0.96
CA LEU A 37 5.19 -1.34 0.41
C LEU A 37 5.86 -0.57 1.53
N VAL A 38 6.93 0.13 1.15
CA VAL A 38 7.68 0.96 2.08
C VAL A 38 7.54 2.40 1.64
N LEU A 39 7.16 3.25 2.57
CA LEU A 39 7.02 4.68 2.35
C LEU A 39 8.09 5.42 3.13
N GLU A 40 8.52 6.55 2.60
CA GLU A 40 9.49 7.39 3.28
C GLU A 40 8.97 8.82 3.35
N THR A 41 9.08 9.38 4.53
CA THR A 41 8.75 10.79 4.74
C THR A 41 10.02 11.51 5.16
N ASP A 42 9.94 12.82 5.33
CA ASP A 42 11.08 13.59 5.79
C ASP A 42 11.49 13.25 7.22
N LYS A 43 10.65 12.52 7.94
CA LYS A 43 10.91 12.16 9.34
C LYS A 43 11.33 10.72 9.53
N ALA A 44 10.81 9.81 8.72
CA ALA A 44 11.06 8.38 8.92
C ALA A 44 10.56 7.58 7.74
N SER A 45 11.00 6.34 7.66
CA SER A 45 10.44 5.38 6.71
C SER A 45 9.48 4.47 7.47
N MET A 46 8.50 3.93 6.76
CA MET A 46 7.51 3.06 7.37
C MET A 46 7.01 2.04 6.35
N GLU A 47 6.52 0.93 6.86
CA GLU A 47 5.93 -0.11 6.02
C GLU A 47 4.43 -0.04 6.14
N VAL A 48 3.73 -0.32 5.04
CA VAL A 48 2.28 -0.37 5.03
C VAL A 48 1.87 -1.84 4.98
N PRO A 49 1.26 -2.35 6.05
CA PRO A 49 0.84 -3.75 6.08
C PRO A 49 -0.53 -3.95 5.45
N ALA A 50 -0.78 -5.17 5.00
CA ALA A 50 -2.09 -5.53 4.51
C ALA A 50 -3.08 -5.60 5.68
N THR A 51 -4.25 -5.05 5.48
CA THR A 51 -5.30 -5.07 6.50
C THR A 51 -6.13 -6.34 6.42
N GLN A 52 -6.05 -7.05 5.31
CA GLN A 52 -6.77 -8.31 5.10
C GLN A 52 -5.95 -9.20 4.17
N SER A 53 -6.23 -10.50 4.25
CA SER A 53 -5.63 -11.46 3.34
C SER A 53 -6.38 -11.43 2.01
N GLY A 54 -5.67 -11.68 0.93
CA GLY A 54 -6.29 -11.72 -0.38
C GLY A 54 -5.26 -11.69 -1.48
N THR A 55 -5.74 -11.48 -2.70
CA THR A 55 -4.89 -11.41 -3.88
C THR A 55 -4.91 -9.98 -4.43
N VAL A 56 -3.73 -9.48 -4.75
CA VAL A 56 -3.61 -8.13 -5.31
C VAL A 56 -4.18 -8.14 -6.72
N VAL A 57 -5.25 -7.40 -6.94
CA VAL A 57 -5.88 -7.30 -8.25
C VAL A 57 -5.15 -6.29 -9.11
N SER A 58 -4.86 -5.14 -8.54
CA SER A 58 -4.23 -4.06 -9.29
C SER A 58 -3.51 -3.13 -8.34
N MET A 59 -2.24 -2.88 -8.62
CA MET A 59 -1.46 -1.87 -7.90
C MET A 59 -1.67 -0.53 -8.59
N LYS A 60 -2.01 0.48 -7.80
CA LYS A 60 -2.25 1.82 -8.34
C LYS A 60 -1.06 2.75 -8.17
N ILE A 61 -0.06 2.28 -7.41
CA ILE A 61 1.18 3.05 -7.20
C ILE A 61 2.36 2.14 -7.46
N LYS A 62 3.52 2.74 -7.66
CA LYS A 62 4.73 1.99 -7.95
C LYS A 62 5.93 2.69 -7.31
N GLU A 63 7.05 2.00 -7.32
CA GLU A 63 8.29 2.50 -6.78
C GLU A 63 8.64 3.83 -7.45
N GLY A 64 8.96 4.80 -6.62
CA GLY A 64 9.29 6.13 -7.10
C GLY A 64 8.13 7.11 -7.15
N ASP A 65 6.90 6.62 -6.96
CA ASP A 65 5.75 7.50 -6.94
C ASP A 65 5.70 8.31 -5.65
N GLN A 66 5.08 9.47 -5.74
CA GLN A 66 4.76 10.26 -4.55
C GLN A 66 3.28 10.10 -4.27
N VAL A 67 2.94 9.92 -3.01
CA VAL A 67 1.56 9.69 -2.59
C VAL A 67 1.25 10.56 -1.38
N ASN A 68 -0.03 10.72 -1.13
CA ASN A 68 -0.52 11.44 0.04
C ASN A 68 -1.44 10.54 0.82
N GLU A 69 -1.66 10.90 2.07
CA GLU A 69 -2.60 10.22 2.94
C GLU A 69 -3.96 10.13 2.25
N GLY A 70 -4.55 8.95 2.24
CA GLY A 70 -5.85 8.72 1.63
C GLY A 70 -5.83 8.36 0.16
N ASP A 71 -4.68 8.44 -0.50
CA ASP A 71 -4.59 8.08 -1.91
C ASP A 71 -4.85 6.59 -2.09
N LEU A 72 -5.46 6.24 -3.22
CA LEU A 72 -5.72 4.84 -3.54
C LEU A 72 -4.39 4.12 -3.77
N MET A 73 -4.18 3.05 -3.03
CA MET A 73 -2.93 2.30 -3.06
C MET A 73 -3.02 1.08 -3.95
N LEU A 74 -4.02 0.25 -3.71
CA LEU A 74 -4.22 -0.96 -4.49
C LEU A 74 -5.63 -1.49 -4.31
N GLU A 75 -5.99 -2.45 -5.16
CA GLU A 75 -7.23 -3.19 -5.02
C GLU A 75 -6.89 -4.62 -4.64
N LEU A 76 -7.60 -5.16 -3.68
CA LEU A 76 -7.37 -6.48 -3.14
C LEU A 76 -8.64 -7.31 -3.24
N GLU A 77 -8.51 -8.51 -3.79
CA GLU A 77 -9.63 -9.45 -3.84
C GLU A 77 -9.57 -10.34 -2.62
N THR A 78 -10.64 -10.32 -1.83
CA THR A 78 -10.73 -11.15 -0.63
C THR A 78 -11.62 -12.35 -0.90
N CYS A 79 -11.43 -13.39 -0.13
CA CYS A 79 -12.26 -14.59 -0.22
C CYS A 79 -13.49 -14.45 0.66
#